data_a314c2af9981ea253efd04ae59d9154a
#
_entry.id   a314c2af9981ea253efd04ae59d9154a
#
_cell.length_a   1.000
_cell.length_b   1.000
_cell.length_c   1.000
_cell.angle_alpha   90.00
_cell.angle_beta   90.00
_cell.angle_gamma   90.00
#
_symmetry.space_group_name_H-M   'P 1'
#
loop_
_entity.id
_entity.type
_entity.pdbx_description
1 polymer ?
#
loop_
_entity_poly.entity_id
_entity_poly.type
_entity_poly.pdbx_seq_one_letter_code
_entity_poly.pdbx_strand_id
1 'polypeptide(L)'
;MSLAQEFLCSVLRFSFRSTRTAALVLACGWGLSAHATTRCVNTAGSGGCYSTISAAVTASAPYDVIKVAPGTYKEQVTITRGLSLISTAKAGAVIDATGKGNGIFINGMAAAPAAGVMNVTVSGFVVENANFEGILVANAANVTLVDNTVMDNNKALDISTPACPGIPAFETNEGEDCGEGIHLMATNHSSVLRNTVNGNSGGILISDETGPNHHNVIIDNFVHNNPFDCGITLASHGPATSVIPSATLPYGVRNNTVSTNRSWNNGTQTPGAGAGIGIFAPFPGTVDTGNVIISNDVRGNGLPGVTMHNHAWSATGPAVNMNDNMIIGNYFSDNAADTADAATGGPTGINIYSVAPIYGTTVLKNTFDSEAFDVVYKAPAGQLNAHLNSFDEGVGVANLGVGPVDATSNWWDCQTGPAAGNCASAQGSGLVTTPWLTAPYTAADADDF
;
A
#
# COMPACT_ATOMS: atom_id res chain seq x y z
N MET A 1 10.93 -25.61 -31.30
CA MET A 1 10.24 -26.89 -31.53
C MET A 1 8.78 -26.68 -31.20
N SER A 2 7.93 -26.75 -32.21
CA SER A 2 6.50 -26.50 -32.19
C SER A 2 5.75 -27.68 -31.55
N LEU A 3 4.79 -27.41 -30.69
CA LEU A 3 3.77 -28.39 -30.30
C LEU A 3 2.41 -27.78 -30.61
N ALA A 4 1.83 -28.27 -31.68
CA ALA A 4 0.46 -28.02 -32.08
C ALA A 4 -0.48 -28.78 -31.14
N GLN A 5 -1.49 -28.10 -30.63
CA GLN A 5 -2.59 -28.70 -29.86
C GLN A 5 -3.78 -28.93 -30.81
N GLU A 6 -4.00 -30.20 -31.13
CA GLU A 6 -5.19 -30.64 -31.85
C GLU A 6 -6.40 -30.67 -30.90
N PHE A 7 -7.47 -29.96 -31.25
CA PHE A 7 -8.75 -30.09 -30.61
C PHE A 7 -9.60 -31.16 -31.35
N LEU A 8 -9.88 -32.27 -30.67
CA LEU A 8 -10.82 -33.28 -31.13
C LEU A 8 -12.26 -32.76 -31.02
N CYS A 9 -12.91 -32.68 -32.17
CA CYS A 9 -14.33 -32.48 -32.25
C CYS A 9 -15.05 -33.86 -32.17
N SER A 10 -15.71 -34.17 -31.05
CA SER A 10 -16.48 -35.41 -30.90
C SER A 10 -17.86 -35.29 -31.58
N VAL A 11 -18.07 -36.10 -32.58
CA VAL A 11 -19.35 -36.21 -33.32
C VAL A 11 -20.23 -37.23 -32.62
N LEU A 12 -21.35 -36.79 -32.02
CA LEU A 12 -22.43 -37.66 -31.59
C LEU A 12 -23.36 -37.92 -32.79
N ARG A 13 -23.43 -39.18 -33.26
CA ARG A 13 -24.40 -39.62 -34.26
C ARG A 13 -25.70 -40.02 -33.55
N PHE A 14 -26.75 -39.25 -33.77
CA PHE A 14 -28.13 -39.71 -33.54
C PHE A 14 -28.78 -40.04 -34.89
N SER A 15 -29.28 -41.29 -35.02
CA SER A 15 -30.02 -41.75 -36.16
C SER A 15 -31.50 -41.46 -35.95
N PHE A 16 -32.10 -40.57 -36.76
CA PHE A 16 -33.55 -40.48 -36.93
C PHE A 16 -33.89 -40.51 -38.40
N ARG A 17 -34.71 -41.48 -38.76
CA ARG A 17 -35.40 -41.54 -40.07
C ARG A 17 -36.56 -40.53 -40.06
N SER A 18 -36.48 -39.51 -40.86
CA SER A 18 -37.61 -39.03 -41.69
C SER A 18 -37.21 -37.77 -42.45
N THR A 19 -37.59 -37.79 -43.70
CA THR A 19 -37.39 -36.77 -44.73
C THR A 19 -37.91 -35.40 -44.34
N ARG A 20 -37.00 -34.41 -44.24
CA ARG A 20 -37.23 -33.00 -44.58
C ARG A 20 -35.84 -32.31 -44.60
N THR A 21 -35.50 -31.78 -45.76
CA THR A 21 -34.30 -31.03 -46.02
C THR A 21 -34.26 -29.75 -45.16
N ALA A 22 -33.49 -29.74 -44.09
CA ALA A 22 -33.16 -28.50 -43.36
C ALA A 22 -31.72 -28.13 -43.69
N ALA A 23 -31.55 -27.02 -44.37
CA ALA A 23 -30.24 -26.42 -44.61
C ALA A 23 -29.71 -25.92 -43.29
N LEU A 24 -28.70 -26.62 -42.76
CA LEU A 24 -27.94 -26.19 -41.57
C LEU A 24 -26.93 -25.12 -42.03
N VAL A 25 -27.25 -23.85 -41.80
CA VAL A 25 -26.29 -22.74 -41.93
C VAL A 25 -25.32 -22.84 -40.77
N LEU A 26 -24.12 -23.40 -41.00
CA LEU A 26 -23.02 -23.27 -40.07
C LEU A 26 -22.56 -21.81 -40.08
N ALA A 27 -23.05 -21.02 -39.13
CA ALA A 27 -22.44 -19.75 -38.80
C ALA A 27 -21.11 -20.05 -38.10
N CYS A 28 -20.01 -20.21 -38.86
CA CYS A 28 -18.66 -20.08 -38.30
C CYS A 28 -18.52 -18.65 -37.84
N GLY A 29 -18.81 -18.41 -36.55
CA GLY A 29 -18.45 -17.18 -35.88
C GLY A 29 -16.90 -17.05 -35.94
N TRP A 30 -16.41 -16.22 -36.83
CA TRP A 30 -15.04 -15.79 -36.80
C TRP A 30 -14.88 -15.00 -35.50
N GLY A 31 -14.33 -15.64 -34.47
CA GLY A 31 -13.86 -14.97 -33.30
C GLY A 31 -12.80 -13.97 -33.77
N LEU A 32 -13.20 -12.71 -33.87
CA LEU A 32 -12.25 -11.63 -34.03
C LEU A 32 -11.33 -11.68 -32.83
N SER A 33 -10.13 -12.20 -33.00
CA SER A 33 -9.06 -12.04 -32.03
C SER A 33 -8.89 -10.53 -31.86
N ALA A 34 -9.33 -10.00 -30.75
CA ALA A 34 -9.09 -8.60 -30.41
C ALA A 34 -7.57 -8.43 -30.23
N HIS A 35 -6.91 -7.95 -31.26
CA HIS A 35 -5.51 -7.57 -31.14
C HIS A 35 -5.45 -6.22 -30.38
N ALA A 36 -4.56 -6.17 -29.38
CA ALA A 36 -4.27 -4.93 -28.69
C ALA A 36 -3.85 -3.84 -29.68
N THR A 37 -4.55 -2.72 -29.69
CA THR A 37 -4.27 -1.60 -30.59
C THR A 37 -3.42 -0.58 -29.84
N THR A 38 -2.40 -0.04 -30.52
CA THR A 38 -1.66 1.11 -30.00
C THR A 38 -2.31 2.41 -30.44
N ARG A 39 -2.64 3.26 -29.49
CA ARG A 39 -3.17 4.61 -29.70
C ARG A 39 -2.14 5.63 -29.28
N CYS A 40 -2.06 6.74 -29.99
CA CYS A 40 -1.16 7.83 -29.62
C CYS A 40 -1.94 9.05 -29.11
N VAL A 41 -1.30 9.78 -28.19
CA VAL A 41 -1.80 11.03 -27.65
C VAL A 41 -0.69 12.08 -27.75
N ASN A 42 -0.99 13.26 -28.25
CA ASN A 42 -0.14 14.44 -28.14
C ASN A 42 -1.02 15.71 -27.99
N THR A 43 -0.48 16.75 -27.37
CA THR A 43 -1.24 17.97 -27.05
C THR A 43 -1.85 18.67 -28.25
N ALA A 44 -1.31 18.47 -29.46
CA ALA A 44 -1.81 19.07 -30.70
C ALA A 44 -2.91 18.23 -31.37
N GLY A 45 -3.12 16.98 -30.99
CA GLY A 45 -4.03 16.05 -31.68
C GLY A 45 -3.63 15.76 -33.11
N SER A 46 -2.37 15.94 -33.45
CA SER A 46 -1.87 15.85 -34.81
C SER A 46 -1.38 14.44 -35.15
N GLY A 47 -1.21 14.13 -36.46
CA GLY A 47 -0.68 12.85 -36.91
C GLY A 47 -1.59 11.64 -36.61
N GLY A 48 -2.90 11.86 -36.45
CA GLY A 48 -3.86 10.81 -36.10
C GLY A 48 -3.89 10.46 -34.61
N CYS A 49 -3.18 11.21 -33.76
CA CYS A 49 -3.22 11.06 -32.31
C CYS A 49 -4.41 11.81 -31.70
N TYR A 50 -4.84 11.36 -30.52
CA TYR A 50 -5.79 12.09 -29.69
C TYR A 50 -5.12 13.33 -29.07
N SER A 51 -5.90 14.38 -28.82
CA SER A 51 -5.40 15.58 -28.13
C SER A 51 -5.49 15.50 -26.62
N THR A 52 -6.27 14.52 -26.08
CA THR A 52 -6.41 14.27 -24.64
C THR A 52 -6.24 12.78 -24.35
N ILE A 53 -5.76 12.48 -23.16
CA ILE A 53 -5.60 11.09 -22.69
C ILE A 53 -6.99 10.45 -22.52
N SER A 54 -7.95 11.19 -21.94
CA SER A 54 -9.31 10.69 -21.71
C SER A 54 -10.03 10.31 -23.00
N ALA A 55 -9.79 11.04 -24.12
CA ALA A 55 -10.36 10.67 -25.41
C ALA A 55 -9.78 9.34 -25.94
N ALA A 56 -8.48 9.13 -25.78
CA ALA A 56 -7.82 7.87 -26.15
C ALA A 56 -8.30 6.71 -25.27
N VAL A 57 -8.43 6.91 -23.94
CA VAL A 57 -8.98 5.92 -22.98
C VAL A 57 -10.41 5.56 -23.37
N THR A 58 -11.26 6.55 -23.67
CA THR A 58 -12.66 6.29 -24.07
C THR A 58 -12.75 5.47 -25.37
N ALA A 59 -11.87 5.73 -26.33
CA ALA A 59 -11.82 5.03 -27.61
C ALA A 59 -11.15 3.66 -27.55
N SER A 60 -10.51 3.29 -26.42
CA SER A 60 -9.74 2.05 -26.32
C SER A 60 -10.63 0.83 -26.06
N ALA A 61 -10.18 -0.32 -26.55
CA ALA A 61 -10.65 -1.64 -26.18
C ALA A 61 -9.81 -2.22 -25.02
N PRO A 62 -10.30 -3.28 -24.34
CA PRO A 62 -9.47 -4.01 -23.39
C PRO A 62 -8.11 -4.41 -23.99
N TYR A 63 -7.04 -4.24 -23.20
CA TYR A 63 -5.65 -4.52 -23.53
C TYR A 63 -5.00 -3.58 -24.55
N ASP A 64 -5.67 -2.51 -25.00
CA ASP A 64 -5.04 -1.50 -25.83
C ASP A 64 -3.88 -0.81 -25.09
N VAL A 65 -2.92 -0.31 -25.86
CA VAL A 65 -1.79 0.47 -25.36
C VAL A 65 -1.96 1.92 -25.77
N ILE A 66 -1.98 2.83 -24.81
CA ILE A 66 -2.06 4.28 -25.05
C ILE A 66 -0.67 4.87 -24.80
N LYS A 67 -0.03 5.37 -25.85
CA LYS A 67 1.26 6.04 -25.79
C LYS A 67 1.07 7.55 -25.79
N VAL A 68 1.49 8.19 -24.70
CA VAL A 68 1.33 9.63 -24.48
C VAL A 68 2.66 10.36 -24.70
N ALA A 69 2.68 11.28 -25.64
CA ALA A 69 3.85 12.10 -25.90
C ALA A 69 4.08 13.12 -24.76
N PRO A 70 5.31 13.62 -24.60
CA PRO A 70 5.60 14.71 -23.67
C PRO A 70 4.68 15.91 -23.85
N GLY A 71 4.27 16.50 -22.73
CA GLY A 71 3.38 17.67 -22.69
C GLY A 71 2.50 17.67 -21.44
N THR A 72 1.81 18.77 -21.20
CA THR A 72 0.89 18.92 -20.07
C THR A 72 -0.56 18.71 -20.52
N TYR A 73 -1.23 17.78 -19.86
CA TYR A 73 -2.61 17.38 -20.11
C TYR A 73 -3.45 17.78 -18.88
N LYS A 74 -4.30 18.81 -19.06
CA LYS A 74 -5.12 19.35 -17.96
C LYS A 74 -6.43 18.59 -17.84
N GLU A 75 -6.39 17.42 -17.20
CA GLU A 75 -7.53 16.53 -17.11
C GLU A 75 -7.42 15.56 -15.93
N GLN A 76 -8.53 14.97 -15.51
CA GLN A 76 -8.58 13.72 -14.77
C GLN A 76 -8.73 12.57 -15.75
N VAL A 77 -7.91 11.55 -15.62
CA VAL A 77 -7.96 10.36 -16.48
C VAL A 77 -8.68 9.24 -15.74
N THR A 78 -9.86 8.82 -16.20
CA THR A 78 -10.63 7.72 -15.59
C THR A 78 -10.51 6.44 -16.43
N ILE A 79 -10.01 5.36 -15.84
CA ILE A 79 -9.81 4.06 -16.48
C ILE A 79 -10.78 3.04 -15.89
N THR A 80 -11.64 2.45 -16.73
CA THR A 80 -12.66 1.49 -16.32
C THR A 80 -12.50 0.11 -16.97
N ARG A 81 -11.36 -0.14 -17.62
CA ARG A 81 -11.03 -1.41 -18.31
C ARG A 81 -9.52 -1.63 -18.33
N GLY A 82 -9.10 -2.88 -18.49
CA GLY A 82 -7.69 -3.23 -18.60
C GLY A 82 -7.06 -2.58 -19.84
N LEU A 83 -6.00 -1.82 -19.65
CA LEU A 83 -5.20 -1.18 -20.71
C LEU A 83 -3.82 -0.78 -20.17
N SER A 84 -2.91 -0.42 -21.08
CA SER A 84 -1.63 0.18 -20.69
C SER A 84 -1.60 1.65 -21.08
N LEU A 85 -1.40 2.52 -20.10
CA LEU A 85 -1.21 3.97 -20.26
C LEU A 85 0.26 4.30 -20.01
N ILE A 86 0.98 4.72 -21.05
CA ILE A 86 2.43 4.83 -21.02
C ILE A 86 2.87 6.20 -21.53
N SER A 87 3.60 6.96 -20.72
CA SER A 87 4.35 8.12 -21.18
C SER A 87 5.53 7.67 -22.05
N THR A 88 5.69 8.26 -23.22
CA THR A 88 6.78 7.89 -24.16
C THR A 88 8.16 8.37 -23.71
N ALA A 89 8.22 9.22 -22.71
CA ALA A 89 9.45 9.63 -22.02
C ALA A 89 9.17 9.68 -20.52
N LYS A 90 10.07 9.17 -19.71
CA LYS A 90 9.94 9.20 -18.24
C LYS A 90 9.74 10.66 -17.79
N ALA A 91 8.69 10.88 -16.99
CA ALA A 91 8.26 12.20 -16.52
C ALA A 91 8.03 13.24 -17.65
N GLY A 92 7.83 12.79 -18.89
CA GLY A 92 7.62 13.68 -20.03
C GLY A 92 6.15 14.11 -20.21
N ALA A 93 5.20 13.23 -19.91
CA ALA A 93 3.78 13.51 -19.92
C ALA A 93 3.34 13.88 -18.51
N VAL A 94 2.77 15.08 -18.35
CA VAL A 94 2.27 15.64 -17.10
C VAL A 94 0.75 15.61 -17.13
N ILE A 95 0.12 14.98 -16.17
CA ILE A 95 -1.32 15.07 -15.89
C ILE A 95 -1.48 16.12 -14.79
N ASP A 96 -1.87 17.34 -15.19
CA ASP A 96 -2.20 18.44 -14.30
C ASP A 96 -3.69 18.38 -13.97
N ALA A 97 -3.99 17.89 -12.78
CA ALA A 97 -5.36 17.70 -12.30
C ALA A 97 -5.92 18.92 -11.55
N THR A 98 -5.41 20.12 -11.81
CA THR A 98 -5.91 21.35 -11.17
C THR A 98 -7.43 21.46 -11.29
N GLY A 99 -8.10 21.53 -10.14
CA GLY A 99 -9.57 21.61 -10.03
C GLY A 99 -10.29 20.29 -10.32
N LYS A 100 -9.59 19.17 -10.34
CA LYS A 100 -10.14 17.81 -10.43
C LYS A 100 -10.01 17.11 -9.09
N GLY A 101 -10.86 16.11 -8.86
CA GLY A 101 -10.76 15.26 -7.68
C GLY A 101 -9.47 14.46 -7.70
N ASN A 102 -9.24 13.69 -8.75
CA ASN A 102 -8.08 12.83 -8.90
C ASN A 102 -7.27 13.16 -10.16
N GLY A 103 -5.99 12.81 -10.17
CA GLY A 103 -5.19 12.85 -11.37
C GLY A 103 -5.52 11.67 -12.30
N ILE A 104 -5.31 10.46 -11.80
CA ILE A 104 -5.71 9.22 -12.48
C ILE A 104 -6.65 8.45 -11.55
N PHE A 105 -7.79 8.03 -12.07
CA PHE A 105 -8.75 7.19 -11.36
C PHE A 105 -8.96 5.86 -12.08
N ILE A 106 -8.39 4.77 -11.54
CA ILE A 106 -8.65 3.40 -12.01
C ILE A 106 -9.88 2.90 -11.27
N ASN A 107 -11.04 2.96 -11.95
CA ASN A 107 -12.35 2.84 -11.33
C ASN A 107 -13.03 1.50 -11.63
N GLY A 108 -12.83 0.53 -10.76
CA GLY A 108 -13.57 -0.73 -10.77
C GLY A 108 -14.97 -0.67 -10.17
N MET A 109 -15.36 0.48 -9.61
CA MET A 109 -16.68 0.75 -9.03
C MET A 109 -17.67 1.34 -10.06
N ALA A 110 -17.24 1.58 -11.31
CA ALA A 110 -18.04 2.29 -12.31
C ALA A 110 -19.34 1.56 -12.73
N ALA A 111 -19.43 0.26 -12.50
CA ALA A 111 -20.64 -0.54 -12.78
C ALA A 111 -21.40 -0.85 -11.49
N ALA A 112 -22.71 -1.04 -11.58
CA ALA A 112 -23.52 -1.50 -10.47
C ALA A 112 -24.21 -2.85 -10.85
N PRO A 113 -23.88 -4.00 -10.20
CA PRO A 113 -22.86 -4.12 -9.16
C PRO A 113 -21.44 -3.87 -9.69
N ALA A 114 -20.53 -3.48 -8.81
CA ALA A 114 -19.14 -3.22 -9.15
C ALA A 114 -18.50 -4.47 -9.77
N ALA A 115 -18.07 -4.35 -11.02
CA ALA A 115 -17.50 -5.47 -11.77
C ALA A 115 -15.99 -5.62 -11.56
N GLY A 116 -15.35 -4.60 -10.94
CA GLY A 116 -13.91 -4.50 -10.84
C GLY A 116 -13.23 -4.14 -12.15
N VAL A 117 -11.95 -3.80 -12.07
CA VAL A 117 -11.10 -3.61 -13.24
C VAL A 117 -9.80 -4.40 -13.08
N MET A 118 -9.27 -4.96 -14.16
CA MET A 118 -8.06 -5.77 -14.10
C MET A 118 -7.09 -5.44 -15.22
N ASN A 119 -5.80 -5.71 -14.95
CA ASN A 119 -4.72 -5.62 -15.95
C ASN A 119 -4.56 -4.19 -16.49
N VAL A 120 -4.40 -3.23 -15.58
CA VAL A 120 -4.08 -1.84 -15.92
C VAL A 120 -2.61 -1.58 -15.62
N THR A 121 -1.92 -0.95 -16.55
CA THR A 121 -0.57 -0.43 -16.34
C THR A 121 -0.56 1.08 -16.53
N VAL A 122 0.03 1.82 -15.60
CA VAL A 122 0.32 3.26 -15.72
C VAL A 122 1.82 3.47 -15.51
N SER A 123 2.48 4.06 -16.50
CA SER A 123 3.94 4.18 -16.45
C SER A 123 4.48 5.51 -16.97
N GLY A 124 5.40 6.09 -16.18
CA GLY A 124 6.28 7.18 -16.60
C GLY A 124 5.66 8.58 -16.60
N PHE A 125 4.55 8.80 -15.92
CA PHE A 125 3.86 10.09 -15.82
C PHE A 125 4.36 10.95 -14.65
N VAL A 126 4.18 12.26 -14.78
CA VAL A 126 3.99 13.16 -13.65
C VAL A 126 2.49 13.32 -13.44
N VAL A 127 2.02 13.20 -12.19
CA VAL A 127 0.61 13.37 -11.80
C VAL A 127 0.57 14.39 -10.67
N GLU A 128 -0.08 15.53 -10.90
CA GLU A 128 0.01 16.64 -9.96
C GLU A 128 -1.28 17.46 -9.84
N ASN A 129 -1.37 18.22 -8.73
CA ASN A 129 -2.38 19.26 -8.47
C ASN A 129 -3.83 18.74 -8.37
N ALA A 130 -4.06 17.48 -8.06
CA ALA A 130 -5.40 16.99 -7.75
C ALA A 130 -5.89 17.55 -6.41
N ASN A 131 -7.21 17.74 -6.30
CA ASN A 131 -7.82 18.20 -5.04
C ASN A 131 -7.93 17.09 -3.99
N PHE A 132 -7.88 15.84 -4.42
CA PHE A 132 -7.95 14.64 -3.58
C PHE A 132 -6.74 13.76 -3.87
N GLU A 133 -6.84 12.70 -4.66
CA GLU A 133 -5.76 11.74 -4.89
C GLU A 133 -4.93 12.01 -6.14
N GLY A 134 -3.64 11.75 -6.08
CA GLY A 134 -2.84 11.70 -7.30
C GLY A 134 -3.27 10.55 -8.20
N ILE A 135 -3.18 9.32 -7.71
CA ILE A 135 -3.64 8.09 -8.39
C ILE A 135 -4.52 7.30 -7.44
N LEU A 136 -5.82 7.26 -7.70
CA LEU A 136 -6.78 6.41 -6.99
C LEU A 136 -7.04 5.13 -7.77
N VAL A 137 -6.93 3.99 -7.11
CA VAL A 137 -7.28 2.67 -7.63
C VAL A 137 -8.35 2.06 -6.74
N ALA A 138 -9.56 1.86 -7.26
CA ALA A 138 -10.67 1.31 -6.49
C ALA A 138 -11.20 0.03 -7.11
N ASN A 139 -11.31 -1.03 -6.30
CA ASN A 139 -11.82 -2.35 -6.68
C ASN A 139 -11.14 -2.90 -7.94
N ALA A 140 -9.85 -3.22 -7.83
CA ALA A 140 -9.04 -3.61 -8.98
C ALA A 140 -8.09 -4.78 -8.68
N ALA A 141 -7.64 -5.44 -9.73
CA ALA A 141 -6.65 -6.50 -9.65
C ALA A 141 -5.59 -6.41 -10.75
N ASN A 142 -4.37 -6.87 -10.46
CA ASN A 142 -3.27 -6.87 -11.41
C ASN A 142 -3.00 -5.46 -11.99
N VAL A 143 -3.02 -4.44 -11.15
CA VAL A 143 -2.65 -3.07 -11.53
C VAL A 143 -1.15 -2.90 -11.34
N THR A 144 -0.49 -2.25 -12.29
CA THR A 144 0.93 -1.89 -12.19
C THR A 144 1.08 -0.38 -12.34
N LEU A 145 1.55 0.27 -11.27
CA LEU A 145 1.92 1.68 -11.25
C LEU A 145 3.45 1.75 -11.18
N VAL A 146 4.10 2.20 -12.24
CA VAL A 146 5.56 2.07 -12.33
C VAL A 146 6.23 3.30 -12.91
N ASP A 147 7.36 3.70 -12.30
CA ASP A 147 8.19 4.82 -12.74
C ASP A 147 7.45 6.18 -12.86
N ASN A 148 6.37 6.40 -12.09
CA ASN A 148 5.65 7.65 -12.05
C ASN A 148 6.24 8.61 -11.01
N THR A 149 6.02 9.90 -11.20
CA THR A 149 6.21 10.94 -10.18
C THR A 149 4.83 11.47 -9.82
N VAL A 150 4.41 11.27 -8.58
CA VAL A 150 3.10 11.68 -8.08
C VAL A 150 3.32 12.72 -7.00
N MET A 151 2.93 13.97 -7.30
CA MET A 151 3.36 15.07 -6.45
C MET A 151 2.32 16.17 -6.34
N ASP A 152 2.40 16.87 -5.21
CA ASP A 152 1.65 18.11 -5.01
C ASP A 152 0.12 17.94 -5.11
N ASN A 153 -0.41 16.77 -4.76
CA ASN A 153 -1.84 16.54 -4.70
C ASN A 153 -2.36 16.86 -3.29
N ASN A 154 -3.50 17.53 -3.23
CA ASN A 154 -4.09 18.07 -1.99
C ASN A 154 -3.07 18.74 -1.04
N LYS A 155 -2.27 19.65 -1.54
CA LYS A 155 -1.20 20.36 -0.80
C LYS A 155 -1.61 21.03 0.49
N ALA A 156 -2.87 21.41 0.58
CA ALA A 156 -3.42 22.11 1.72
C ALA A 156 -4.49 21.23 2.33
N LEU A 157 -4.07 20.11 2.93
CA LEU A 157 -4.98 19.29 3.70
C LEU A 157 -5.70 20.15 4.73
N ASP A 158 -6.96 20.48 4.45
CA ASP A 158 -7.81 21.13 5.41
C ASP A 158 -8.49 20.08 6.26
N ILE A 159 -7.77 19.60 7.26
CA ILE A 159 -8.31 18.67 8.27
C ILE A 159 -9.45 19.29 9.10
N SER A 160 -9.70 20.60 8.97
CA SER A 160 -10.82 21.28 9.62
C SER A 160 -12.15 21.03 8.90
N THR A 161 -12.13 20.56 7.67
CA THR A 161 -13.33 20.21 6.90
C THR A 161 -13.63 18.72 7.00
N PRO A 162 -14.89 18.32 7.24
CA PRO A 162 -15.25 16.90 7.40
C PRO A 162 -15.29 16.13 6.07
N ALA A 163 -14.87 16.72 4.96
CA ALA A 163 -14.88 16.08 3.64
C ALA A 163 -13.77 16.64 2.76
N CYS A 164 -12.97 15.74 2.17
CA CYS A 164 -11.99 16.09 1.17
C CYS A 164 -12.66 16.57 -0.12
N PRO A 165 -12.17 17.64 -0.77
CA PRO A 165 -12.72 18.07 -2.05
C PRO A 165 -12.53 17.01 -3.13
N GLY A 166 -13.60 16.53 -3.73
CA GLY A 166 -13.56 15.57 -4.83
C GLY A 166 -13.52 14.10 -4.43
N ILE A 167 -13.69 13.82 -3.13
CA ILE A 167 -13.80 12.46 -2.60
C ILE A 167 -14.96 11.70 -3.27
N PRO A 168 -14.74 10.48 -3.78
CA PRO A 168 -15.83 9.63 -4.24
C PRO A 168 -16.78 9.24 -3.11
N ALA A 169 -18.06 9.06 -3.41
CA ALA A 169 -19.09 8.75 -2.40
C ALA A 169 -18.89 7.40 -1.67
N PHE A 170 -18.01 6.55 -2.16
CA PHE A 170 -17.67 5.27 -1.54
C PHE A 170 -16.42 5.34 -0.66
N GLU A 171 -15.71 6.47 -0.66
CA GLU A 171 -14.58 6.72 0.20
C GLU A 171 -15.05 7.11 1.60
N THR A 172 -14.49 6.52 2.63
CA THR A 172 -14.68 7.00 3.98
C THR A 172 -13.64 8.07 4.25
N ASN A 173 -14.10 9.25 4.63
CA ASN A 173 -13.21 10.32 5.00
C ASN A 173 -12.95 10.26 6.51
N GLU A 174 -11.78 9.89 6.91
CA GLU A 174 -11.31 9.93 8.30
C GLU A 174 -10.55 11.23 8.62
N GLY A 175 -10.53 12.19 7.67
CA GLY A 175 -9.90 13.48 7.84
C GLY A 175 -8.39 13.47 7.66
N GLU A 176 -7.76 12.34 7.88
CA GLU A 176 -6.31 12.12 7.77
C GLU A 176 -5.93 11.41 6.47
N ASP A 177 -6.85 10.64 5.87
CA ASP A 177 -6.68 9.90 4.63
C ASP A 177 -7.12 10.72 3.39
N CYS A 178 -6.82 12.01 3.40
CA CYS A 178 -7.20 12.92 2.33
C CYS A 178 -6.01 13.37 1.50
N GLY A 179 -5.85 12.86 0.29
CA GLY A 179 -4.88 13.42 -0.64
C GLY A 179 -3.55 12.71 -0.63
N GLU A 180 -3.62 11.41 -0.62
CA GLU A 180 -2.45 10.58 -0.84
C GLU A 180 -1.97 10.71 -2.28
N GLY A 181 -0.66 10.53 -2.44
CA GLY A 181 -0.11 10.46 -3.78
C GLY A 181 -0.69 9.27 -4.55
N ILE A 182 -0.70 8.10 -3.93
CA ILE A 182 -1.25 6.85 -4.51
C ILE A 182 -2.12 6.16 -3.49
N HIS A 183 -3.37 5.85 -3.85
CA HIS A 183 -4.28 5.09 -3.02
C HIS A 183 -4.73 3.79 -3.71
N LEU A 184 -4.50 2.66 -3.06
CA LEU A 184 -4.95 1.33 -3.46
C LEU A 184 -6.11 0.89 -2.56
N MET A 185 -7.34 1.09 -2.99
CA MET A 185 -8.55 0.70 -2.27
C MET A 185 -9.11 -0.62 -2.81
N ALA A 186 -9.29 -1.61 -1.95
CA ALA A 186 -9.81 -2.93 -2.34
C ALA A 186 -9.10 -3.53 -3.57
N THR A 187 -7.78 -3.51 -3.56
CA THR A 187 -6.96 -4.04 -4.65
C THR A 187 -6.31 -5.37 -4.29
N ASN A 188 -6.01 -6.16 -5.32
CA ASN A 188 -5.26 -7.39 -5.10
C ASN A 188 -4.29 -7.69 -6.24
N HIS A 189 -3.18 -8.38 -5.90
CA HIS A 189 -2.14 -8.77 -6.85
C HIS A 189 -1.60 -7.60 -7.68
N SER A 190 -1.60 -6.41 -7.10
CA SER A 190 -1.18 -5.17 -7.76
C SER A 190 0.22 -4.76 -7.31
N SER A 191 0.87 -3.92 -8.11
CA SER A 191 2.27 -3.54 -7.91
C SER A 191 2.46 -2.04 -8.04
N VAL A 192 3.08 -1.43 -7.04
CA VAL A 192 3.53 -0.02 -7.04
C VAL A 192 5.05 -0.03 -7.00
N LEU A 193 5.69 0.28 -8.14
CA LEU A 193 7.11 0.02 -8.35
C LEU A 193 7.86 1.29 -8.77
N ARG A 194 8.94 1.63 -8.10
CA ARG A 194 9.86 2.71 -8.48
C ARG A 194 9.20 4.04 -8.76
N ASN A 195 8.12 4.36 -8.04
CA ASN A 195 7.52 5.68 -8.12
C ASN A 195 8.23 6.64 -7.16
N THR A 196 8.17 7.93 -7.49
CA THR A 196 8.51 9.02 -6.57
C THR A 196 7.19 9.66 -6.15
N VAL A 197 6.94 9.69 -4.83
CA VAL A 197 5.69 10.20 -4.25
C VAL A 197 6.03 11.26 -3.22
N ASN A 198 5.74 12.53 -3.52
CA ASN A 198 6.18 13.62 -2.65
C ASN A 198 5.30 14.86 -2.71
N GLY A 199 5.25 15.60 -1.61
CA GLY A 199 4.51 16.87 -1.54
C GLY A 199 2.99 16.71 -1.61
N ASN A 200 2.48 15.49 -1.49
CA ASN A 200 1.05 15.20 -1.32
C ASN A 200 0.68 15.34 0.17
N SER A 201 -0.58 15.24 0.54
CA SER A 201 -0.93 15.17 1.97
C SER A 201 -0.28 13.97 2.62
N GLY A 202 -0.56 12.77 2.15
CA GLY A 202 0.08 11.52 2.50
C GLY A 202 0.79 10.85 1.31
N GLY A 203 1.45 9.74 1.55
CA GLY A 203 2.25 9.08 0.54
C GLY A 203 1.50 8.02 -0.26
N ILE A 204 1.53 6.77 0.20
CA ILE A 204 0.88 5.62 -0.42
C ILE A 204 -0.05 4.98 0.59
N LEU A 205 -1.35 4.92 0.30
CA LEU A 205 -2.37 4.29 1.14
C LEU A 205 -2.84 2.96 0.52
N ILE A 206 -3.02 1.96 1.37
CA ILE A 206 -3.57 0.64 1.06
C ILE A 206 -4.73 0.40 2.02
N SER A 207 -5.95 0.34 1.50
CA SER A 207 -7.16 0.31 2.34
C SER A 207 -8.24 -0.66 1.83
N ASP A 208 -9.26 -0.92 2.65
CA ASP A 208 -10.27 -1.95 2.39
C ASP A 208 -11.73 -1.47 2.39
N GLU A 209 -12.00 -0.16 2.29
CA GLU A 209 -13.36 0.41 2.39
C GLU A 209 -14.37 -0.20 1.42
N THR A 210 -13.93 -0.57 0.24
CA THR A 210 -14.81 -1.14 -0.80
C THR A 210 -14.66 -2.64 -1.01
N GLY A 211 -13.79 -3.30 -0.24
CA GLY A 211 -13.54 -4.74 -0.31
C GLY A 211 -12.13 -5.11 0.17
N PRO A 212 -11.79 -6.41 0.17
CA PRO A 212 -10.50 -6.87 0.68
C PRO A 212 -9.34 -6.32 -0.14
N ASN A 213 -8.27 -5.95 0.58
CA ASN A 213 -7.02 -5.50 -0.02
C ASN A 213 -5.91 -6.51 0.33
N HIS A 214 -5.33 -7.19 -0.66
CA HIS A 214 -4.40 -8.26 -0.36
C HIS A 214 -3.41 -8.61 -1.49
N HIS A 215 -2.26 -9.17 -1.09
CA HIS A 215 -1.24 -9.67 -2.01
C HIS A 215 -0.72 -8.60 -2.99
N ASN A 216 -0.69 -7.34 -2.56
CA ASN A 216 -0.08 -6.27 -3.32
C ASN A 216 1.39 -6.13 -2.92
N VAL A 217 2.19 -5.57 -3.82
CA VAL A 217 3.61 -5.31 -3.58
C VAL A 217 3.94 -3.84 -3.84
N ILE A 218 4.55 -3.20 -2.85
CA ILE A 218 4.98 -1.80 -2.87
C ILE A 218 6.51 -1.81 -2.78
N ILE A 219 7.20 -1.63 -3.92
CA ILE A 219 8.63 -1.94 -4.03
C ILE A 219 9.42 -0.79 -4.67
N ASP A 220 10.61 -0.51 -4.11
CA ASP A 220 11.57 0.46 -4.64
C ASP A 220 11.02 1.88 -4.82
N ASN A 221 9.98 2.28 -4.10
CA ASN A 221 9.45 3.63 -4.20
C ASN A 221 10.26 4.59 -3.33
N PHE A 222 10.30 5.85 -3.75
CA PHE A 222 10.79 6.96 -2.93
C PHE A 222 9.61 7.83 -2.50
N VAL A 223 9.19 7.66 -1.26
CA VAL A 223 8.04 8.32 -0.65
C VAL A 223 8.56 9.33 0.36
N HIS A 224 8.41 10.63 0.08
CA HIS A 224 9.08 11.61 0.93
C HIS A 224 8.39 12.98 0.95
N ASN A 225 8.57 13.69 2.06
CA ASN A 225 8.07 15.06 2.22
C ASN A 225 6.56 15.18 1.95
N ASN A 226 5.78 14.18 2.31
CA ASN A 226 4.33 14.27 2.38
C ASN A 226 3.98 14.78 3.79
N PRO A 227 3.56 16.04 3.94
CA PRO A 227 3.71 16.73 5.22
C PRO A 227 2.70 16.34 6.30
N PHE A 228 1.54 15.77 5.94
CA PHE A 228 0.42 15.67 6.88
C PHE A 228 0.10 14.25 7.32
N ASP A 229 0.57 13.24 6.60
CA ASP A 229 0.30 11.85 6.91
C ASP A 229 1.53 10.94 6.67
N CYS A 230 1.36 9.64 6.85
CA CYS A 230 2.38 8.63 6.74
C CYS A 230 3.01 8.56 5.34
N GLY A 231 4.22 8.03 5.28
CA GLY A 231 4.83 7.72 4.00
C GLY A 231 4.12 6.57 3.27
N ILE A 232 3.94 5.44 3.95
CA ILE A 232 3.19 4.28 3.42
C ILE A 232 2.25 3.80 4.51
N THR A 233 0.97 3.69 4.19
CA THR A 233 -0.08 3.30 5.14
C THR A 233 -0.78 2.02 4.69
N LEU A 234 -0.89 1.07 5.60
CA LEU A 234 -1.76 -0.08 5.49
C LEU A 234 -2.86 0.13 6.53
N ALA A 235 -4.10 0.37 6.10
CA ALA A 235 -5.18 0.72 7.01
C ALA A 235 -6.45 -0.05 6.70
N SER A 236 -6.94 -0.82 7.68
CA SER A 236 -8.23 -1.49 7.55
C SER A 236 -9.32 -0.59 8.13
N HIS A 237 -10.03 0.12 7.29
CA HIS A 237 -11.11 1.01 7.69
C HIS A 237 -12.45 0.27 7.84
N GLY A 238 -12.55 -0.95 7.30
CA GLY A 238 -13.81 -1.68 7.24
C GLY A 238 -14.76 -1.12 6.18
N PRO A 239 -15.98 -1.66 6.08
CA PRO A 239 -16.87 -1.36 4.97
C PRO A 239 -17.34 0.10 4.96
N ALA A 240 -17.25 0.73 3.81
CA ALA A 240 -17.98 1.97 3.51
C ALA A 240 -19.48 1.67 3.53
N THR A 241 -20.10 1.78 4.69
CA THR A 241 -21.48 1.34 4.95
C THR A 241 -22.53 2.04 4.12
N SER A 242 -22.20 3.18 3.50
CA SER A 242 -23.11 3.96 2.66
C SER A 242 -23.28 3.38 1.25
N VAL A 243 -22.38 2.55 0.76
CA VAL A 243 -22.33 2.10 -0.64
C VAL A 243 -22.34 0.59 -0.80
N ILE A 244 -21.78 -0.14 0.16
CA ILE A 244 -21.73 -1.60 0.13
C ILE A 244 -22.56 -2.13 1.30
N PRO A 245 -23.64 -2.91 1.02
CA PRO A 245 -24.36 -3.56 2.09
C PRO A 245 -23.38 -4.46 2.85
N SER A 246 -23.11 -4.09 4.08
CA SER A 246 -22.19 -4.75 4.98
C SER A 246 -22.42 -6.26 5.01
N ALA A 247 -21.43 -6.98 5.38
CA ALA A 247 -21.47 -8.31 5.99
C ALA A 247 -21.10 -9.52 5.14
N THR A 248 -20.93 -9.44 3.84
CA THR A 248 -20.63 -10.65 3.05
C THR A 248 -19.24 -10.69 2.43
N LEU A 249 -18.51 -9.57 2.40
CA LEU A 249 -17.15 -9.54 1.87
C LEU A 249 -16.12 -9.68 3.00
N PRO A 250 -15.08 -10.47 2.81
CA PRO A 250 -14.00 -10.55 3.78
C PRO A 250 -13.13 -9.28 3.68
N TYR A 251 -13.52 -8.22 4.37
CA TYR A 251 -12.70 -7.01 4.50
C TYR A 251 -11.36 -7.32 5.17
N GLY A 252 -10.40 -6.45 5.02
CA GLY A 252 -9.09 -6.51 5.64
C GLY A 252 -7.96 -6.23 4.68
N VAL A 253 -6.91 -5.65 5.22
CA VAL A 253 -5.63 -5.42 4.55
C VAL A 253 -4.71 -6.58 4.92
N ARG A 254 -4.36 -7.44 3.95
CA ARG A 254 -3.75 -8.74 4.27
C ARG A 254 -2.66 -9.14 3.30
N ASN A 255 -1.59 -9.73 3.85
CA ASN A 255 -0.55 -10.36 3.04
C ASN A 255 0.02 -9.44 1.96
N ASN A 256 0.11 -8.14 2.23
CA ASN A 256 0.78 -7.17 1.37
C ASN A 256 2.28 -7.13 1.71
N THR A 257 3.10 -6.76 0.75
CA THR A 257 4.55 -6.63 0.94
C THR A 257 4.98 -5.20 0.64
N VAL A 258 5.62 -4.56 1.60
CA VAL A 258 6.26 -3.26 1.48
C VAL A 258 7.77 -3.46 1.55
N SER A 259 8.47 -3.34 0.42
CA SER A 259 9.87 -3.76 0.33
C SER A 259 10.77 -2.74 -0.35
N THR A 260 11.97 -2.58 0.16
CA THR A 260 13.04 -1.76 -0.45
C THR A 260 12.64 -0.31 -0.75
N ASN A 261 11.61 0.20 -0.08
CA ASN A 261 11.21 1.60 -0.22
C ASN A 261 12.08 2.51 0.64
N ARG A 262 12.19 3.76 0.23
CA ARG A 262 12.68 4.86 1.06
C ARG A 262 11.49 5.70 1.49
N SER A 263 11.23 5.75 2.79
CA SER A 263 10.15 6.55 3.39
C SER A 263 10.73 7.61 4.30
N TRP A 264 10.88 8.83 3.78
CA TRP A 264 11.64 9.88 4.42
C TRP A 264 10.86 11.18 4.64
N ASN A 265 10.97 11.74 5.85
CA ASN A 265 10.43 13.06 6.19
C ASN A 265 8.92 13.20 5.89
N ASN A 266 8.12 12.16 6.12
CA ASN A 266 6.67 12.24 5.99
C ASN A 266 6.03 12.62 7.33
N GLY A 267 4.85 13.24 7.31
CA GLY A 267 4.08 13.62 8.49
C GLY A 267 4.72 14.68 9.38
N THR A 268 5.66 15.48 8.87
CA THR A 268 6.51 16.35 9.70
C THR A 268 5.90 17.72 10.02
N GLN A 269 4.83 18.14 9.34
CA GLN A 269 4.24 19.47 9.57
C GLN A 269 3.21 19.50 10.69
N THR A 270 2.50 18.42 10.92
CA THR A 270 1.60 18.28 12.05
C THR A 270 2.21 17.27 13.02
N PRO A 271 2.64 17.70 14.22
CA PRO A 271 3.20 16.77 15.20
C PRO A 271 2.26 15.61 15.48
N GLY A 272 2.75 14.39 15.32
CA GLY A 272 1.97 13.19 15.51
C GLY A 272 1.12 12.76 14.31
N ALA A 273 1.28 13.37 13.13
CA ALA A 273 0.44 13.07 11.98
C ALA A 273 0.95 11.91 11.10
N GLY A 274 2.25 11.63 10.99
CA GLY A 274 2.70 10.67 10.00
C GLY A 274 3.93 9.84 10.37
N ALA A 275 3.77 8.52 10.34
CA ALA A 275 4.85 7.55 10.46
C ALA A 275 5.58 7.35 9.11
N GLY A 276 6.73 6.70 9.17
CA GLY A 276 7.36 6.24 7.95
C GLY A 276 6.51 5.19 7.26
N ILE A 277 6.08 4.16 8.00
CA ILE A 277 5.15 3.12 7.54
C ILE A 277 4.15 2.86 8.67
N GLY A 278 2.86 2.95 8.36
CA GLY A 278 1.76 2.70 9.29
C GLY A 278 1.03 1.39 9.02
N ILE A 279 0.58 0.71 10.07
CA ILE A 279 -0.28 -0.48 10.04
C ILE A 279 -1.42 -0.23 11.03
N PHE A 280 -2.63 -0.03 10.53
CA PHE A 280 -3.74 0.45 11.34
C PHE A 280 -4.98 -0.44 11.23
N ALA A 281 -5.60 -0.73 12.36
CA ALA A 281 -6.90 -1.39 12.44
C ALA A 281 -7.77 -0.65 13.47
N PRO A 282 -8.28 0.54 13.13
CA PRO A 282 -8.79 1.51 14.11
C PRO A 282 -10.12 1.13 14.75
N PHE A 283 -10.93 0.27 14.12
CA PHE A 283 -12.28 -0.02 14.59
C PHE A 283 -12.52 -1.50 14.89
N PRO A 284 -13.50 -1.85 15.74
CA PRO A 284 -13.89 -3.24 15.95
C PRO A 284 -14.27 -3.95 14.65
N GLY A 285 -13.65 -5.11 14.43
CA GLY A 285 -13.84 -5.92 13.22
C GLY A 285 -12.89 -5.60 12.07
N THR A 286 -12.07 -4.58 12.20
CA THR A 286 -11.02 -4.29 11.23
C THR A 286 -9.86 -5.28 11.33
N VAL A 287 -9.21 -5.53 10.21
CA VAL A 287 -8.19 -6.58 10.08
C VAL A 287 -7.02 -6.09 9.24
N ASP A 288 -5.86 -5.99 9.86
CA ASP A 288 -4.62 -5.67 9.18
C ASP A 288 -3.55 -6.70 9.57
N THR A 289 -3.40 -7.77 8.77
CA THR A 289 -2.71 -9.00 9.21
C THR A 289 -1.84 -9.63 8.13
N GLY A 290 -0.75 -10.26 8.56
CA GLY A 290 0.12 -11.03 7.67
C GLY A 290 0.89 -10.18 6.66
N ASN A 291 0.99 -8.89 6.89
CA ASN A 291 1.76 -8.00 6.01
C ASN A 291 3.26 -8.06 6.34
N VAL A 292 4.08 -7.84 5.33
CA VAL A 292 5.54 -7.92 5.45
C VAL A 292 6.17 -6.58 5.08
N ILE A 293 6.82 -5.96 6.04
CA ILE A 293 7.58 -4.70 5.91
C ILE A 293 9.05 -5.08 5.89
N ILE A 294 9.68 -5.08 4.71
CA ILE A 294 11.01 -5.68 4.58
C ILE A 294 12.01 -4.79 3.81
N SER A 295 13.20 -4.67 4.37
CA SER A 295 14.35 -4.00 3.71
C SER A 295 14.08 -2.54 3.31
N ASN A 296 13.22 -1.83 4.03
CA ASN A 296 12.95 -0.42 3.78
C ASN A 296 13.96 0.46 4.53
N ASP A 297 14.20 1.65 4.00
CA ASP A 297 14.98 2.73 4.62
C ASP A 297 14.01 3.83 5.08
N VAL A 298 13.88 4.02 6.39
CA VAL A 298 12.81 4.80 7.02
C VAL A 298 13.41 5.87 7.94
N ARG A 299 13.32 7.15 7.54
CA ARG A 299 14.07 8.22 8.23
C ARG A 299 13.29 9.52 8.40
N GLY A 300 13.49 10.16 9.55
CA GLY A 300 13.08 11.55 9.78
C GLY A 300 11.57 11.79 9.71
N ASN A 301 10.74 10.78 9.94
CA ASN A 301 9.29 10.91 9.85
C ASN A 301 8.71 11.54 11.12
N GLY A 302 7.53 12.12 11.02
CA GLY A 302 6.86 12.87 12.10
C GLY A 302 6.30 12.01 13.24
N LEU A 303 6.19 10.71 13.05
CA LEU A 303 5.91 9.66 14.04
C LEU A 303 6.98 8.56 13.94
N PRO A 304 6.90 7.46 14.69
CA PRO A 304 7.85 6.36 14.61
C PRO A 304 8.08 5.83 13.19
N GLY A 305 9.24 5.25 12.97
CA GLY A 305 9.60 4.70 11.67
C GLY A 305 8.57 3.70 11.16
N VAL A 306 8.24 2.69 11.96
CA VAL A 306 7.03 1.85 11.77
C VAL A 306 6.12 2.03 12.97
N THR A 307 4.83 2.28 12.73
CA THR A 307 3.83 2.23 13.78
C THR A 307 2.75 1.20 13.44
N MET A 308 2.44 0.35 14.42
CA MET A 308 1.26 -0.52 14.39
C MET A 308 0.34 -0.08 15.49
N HIS A 309 -0.86 0.41 15.16
CA HIS A 309 -1.69 0.82 16.27
C HIS A 309 -3.21 0.60 16.10
N ASN A 310 -3.85 0.48 17.27
CA ASN A 310 -5.28 0.33 17.42
C ASN A 310 -5.72 1.04 18.70
N HIS A 311 -6.71 1.90 18.60
CA HIS A 311 -7.28 2.63 19.74
C HIS A 311 -8.64 2.10 20.18
N ALA A 312 -9.29 1.30 19.36
CA ALA A 312 -10.63 0.84 19.63
C ALA A 312 -10.66 -0.65 19.97
N TRP A 313 -11.25 -0.96 21.12
CA TRP A 313 -11.55 -2.34 21.48
C TRP A 313 -13.00 -2.46 21.94
N SER A 314 -13.68 -3.48 21.46
CA SER A 314 -15.02 -3.81 21.90
C SER A 314 -15.05 -5.21 22.48
N ALA A 315 -15.40 -5.33 23.73
CA ALA A 315 -15.61 -6.64 24.38
C ALA A 315 -16.83 -7.39 23.81
N THR A 316 -17.70 -6.73 23.07
CA THR A 316 -18.97 -7.28 22.57
C THR A 316 -19.11 -7.25 21.06
N GLY A 317 -18.18 -6.63 20.36
CA GLY A 317 -18.12 -6.55 18.88
C GLY A 317 -17.17 -7.56 18.26
N PRO A 318 -17.05 -7.58 16.94
CA PRO A 318 -16.00 -8.33 16.26
C PRO A 318 -14.62 -7.88 16.75
N ALA A 319 -13.69 -8.81 16.90
CA ALA A 319 -12.34 -8.49 17.34
C ALA A 319 -11.58 -7.72 16.27
N VAL A 320 -10.73 -6.79 16.70
CA VAL A 320 -9.65 -6.24 15.87
C VAL A 320 -8.59 -7.33 15.68
N ASN A 321 -8.01 -7.40 14.49
CA ASN A 321 -6.94 -8.35 14.22
C ASN A 321 -5.77 -7.65 13.51
N MET A 322 -4.66 -7.50 14.23
CA MET A 322 -3.37 -7.01 13.72
C MET A 322 -2.27 -8.08 13.89
N ASN A 323 -2.63 -9.34 13.81
CA ASN A 323 -1.71 -10.45 14.04
C ASN A 323 -0.79 -10.74 12.84
N ASP A 324 0.28 -11.46 13.11
CA ASP A 324 1.15 -12.08 12.10
C ASP A 324 1.84 -11.08 11.14
N ASN A 325 1.95 -9.80 11.52
CA ASN A 325 2.71 -8.82 10.75
C ASN A 325 4.21 -8.97 11.01
N MET A 326 5.03 -8.77 9.99
CA MET A 326 6.47 -8.98 10.04
C MET A 326 7.22 -7.71 9.63
N ILE A 327 8.17 -7.28 10.45
CA ILE A 327 9.02 -6.10 10.22
C ILE A 327 10.47 -6.60 10.16
N ILE A 328 11.05 -6.70 8.95
CA ILE A 328 12.26 -7.48 8.73
C ILE A 328 13.32 -6.66 7.97
N GLY A 329 14.54 -6.59 8.50
CA GLY A 329 15.70 -6.07 7.77
C GLY A 329 15.58 -4.61 7.35
N ASN A 330 14.76 -3.82 8.03
CA ASN A 330 14.63 -2.39 7.76
C ASN A 330 15.72 -1.61 8.49
N TYR A 331 16.01 -0.42 7.97
CA TYR A 331 16.85 0.57 8.62
C TYR A 331 15.99 1.75 9.09
N PHE A 332 16.17 2.15 10.34
CA PHE A 332 15.45 3.25 10.98
C PHE A 332 16.42 4.31 11.46
N SER A 333 16.12 5.59 11.24
CA SER A 333 16.93 6.70 11.76
C SER A 333 16.11 7.97 11.95
N ASP A 334 16.32 8.65 13.10
CA ASP A 334 15.79 10.00 13.36
C ASP A 334 14.27 10.14 13.24
N ASN A 335 13.50 9.09 13.46
CA ASN A 335 12.03 9.15 13.42
C ASN A 335 11.50 9.76 14.73
N ALA A 336 10.37 10.47 14.66
CA ALA A 336 9.85 11.17 15.82
C ALA A 336 9.19 10.23 16.85
N ALA A 337 8.87 10.78 18.00
CA ALA A 337 8.17 10.09 19.07
C ALA A 337 6.66 10.01 18.80
N ASP A 338 6.05 8.91 19.24
CA ASP A 338 4.60 8.84 19.47
C ASP A 338 4.32 8.97 20.96
N THR A 339 4.12 10.20 21.41
CA THR A 339 3.86 10.49 22.82
C THR A 339 2.43 10.21 23.26
N ALA A 340 1.51 10.11 22.30
CA ALA A 340 0.10 9.86 22.59
C ALA A 340 -0.15 8.36 22.89
N ASP A 341 0.37 7.48 22.05
CA ASP A 341 0.08 6.05 22.11
C ASP A 341 1.02 5.28 23.04
N ALA A 342 2.30 5.35 22.79
CA ALA A 342 3.28 4.57 23.54
C ALA A 342 3.73 5.23 24.85
N ALA A 343 3.50 6.54 24.99
CA ALA A 343 4.05 7.35 26.08
C ALA A 343 5.58 7.32 26.12
N THR A 344 6.23 7.24 24.97
CA THR A 344 7.69 7.37 24.80
C THR A 344 8.03 8.81 24.48
N GLY A 345 9.00 9.36 25.17
CA GLY A 345 9.35 10.77 25.10
C GLY A 345 10.47 11.10 24.10
N GLY A 346 10.75 10.25 23.12
CA GLY A 346 11.87 10.43 22.21
C GLY A 346 11.68 9.76 20.85
N PRO A 347 12.60 9.99 19.91
CA PRO A 347 12.64 9.29 18.63
C PRO A 347 12.43 7.79 18.78
N THR A 348 11.66 7.19 17.88
CA THR A 348 11.25 5.78 18.00
C THR A 348 11.31 5.09 16.64
N GLY A 349 12.02 3.98 16.57
CA GLY A 349 12.12 3.18 15.37
C GLY A 349 10.82 2.41 15.07
N ILE A 350 10.38 1.55 16.00
CA ILE A 350 9.16 0.76 15.86
C ILE A 350 8.28 0.94 17.10
N ASN A 351 7.04 1.35 16.89
CA ASN A 351 6.01 1.43 17.92
C ASN A 351 4.88 0.44 17.64
N ILE A 352 4.62 -0.48 18.57
CA ILE A 352 3.53 -1.42 18.51
C ILE A 352 2.58 -1.13 19.68
N TYR A 353 1.50 -0.45 19.40
CA TYR A 353 0.48 -0.09 20.37
C TYR A 353 -0.85 -0.73 20.02
N SER A 354 -1.51 -1.36 20.97
CA SER A 354 -2.87 -1.85 20.79
C SER A 354 -3.62 -1.96 22.10
N VAL A 355 -4.90 -1.66 22.06
CA VAL A 355 -5.84 -1.97 23.14
C VAL A 355 -6.45 -3.36 22.99
N ALA A 356 -6.20 -4.05 21.86
CA ALA A 356 -6.54 -5.45 21.62
C ALA A 356 -5.29 -6.33 21.70
N PRO A 357 -5.43 -7.63 21.98
CA PRO A 357 -4.30 -8.58 21.90
C PRO A 357 -3.67 -8.63 20.52
N ILE A 358 -2.33 -8.70 20.45
CA ILE A 358 -1.56 -8.91 19.22
C ILE A 358 -0.72 -10.18 19.35
N TYR A 359 -0.80 -11.06 18.36
CA TYR A 359 -0.07 -12.33 18.30
C TYR A 359 0.74 -12.44 17.01
N GLY A 360 1.84 -13.18 17.05
CA GLY A 360 2.62 -13.54 15.88
C GLY A 360 3.42 -12.41 15.24
N THR A 361 3.43 -11.22 15.82
CA THR A 361 4.25 -10.12 15.32
C THR A 361 5.73 -10.41 15.48
N THR A 362 6.49 -10.24 14.41
CA THR A 362 7.93 -10.52 14.39
C THR A 362 8.70 -9.27 13.94
N VAL A 363 9.70 -8.90 14.73
CA VAL A 363 10.66 -7.81 14.45
C VAL A 363 12.05 -8.45 14.30
N LEU A 364 12.53 -8.56 13.07
CA LEU A 364 13.69 -9.39 12.75
C LEU A 364 14.72 -8.65 11.91
N LYS A 365 16.00 -8.73 12.29
CA LYS A 365 17.12 -8.24 11.46
C LYS A 365 17.07 -6.75 11.13
N ASN A 366 16.38 -5.94 11.92
CA ASN A 366 16.35 -4.49 11.71
C ASN A 366 17.59 -3.83 12.32
N THR A 367 17.95 -2.70 11.76
CA THR A 367 19.04 -1.84 12.25
C THR A 367 18.44 -0.49 12.64
N PHE A 368 18.80 -0.02 13.80
CA PHE A 368 18.40 1.28 14.35
C PHE A 368 19.62 2.18 14.50
N ASP A 369 19.43 3.46 14.28
CA ASP A 369 20.44 4.50 14.39
C ASP A 369 19.79 5.81 14.83
N SER A 370 20.28 6.43 15.88
CA SER A 370 19.76 7.71 16.40
C SER A 370 18.31 7.67 16.87
N GLU A 371 17.81 6.50 17.30
CA GLU A 371 16.52 6.37 17.95
C GLU A 371 16.70 6.34 19.48
N ALA A 372 15.83 7.03 20.23
CA ALA A 372 15.84 6.93 21.69
C ALA A 372 15.19 5.62 22.19
N PHE A 373 14.27 5.07 21.37
CA PHE A 373 13.60 3.79 21.56
C PHE A 373 13.59 3.03 20.23
N ASP A 374 14.27 1.90 20.17
CA ASP A 374 14.30 1.12 18.93
C ASP A 374 12.99 0.36 18.71
N VAL A 375 12.53 -0.37 19.73
CA VAL A 375 11.28 -1.13 19.68
C VAL A 375 10.46 -0.90 20.94
N VAL A 376 9.24 -0.42 20.78
CA VAL A 376 8.25 -0.27 21.85
C VAL A 376 7.10 -1.23 21.60
N TYR A 377 6.72 -1.99 22.65
CA TYR A 377 5.57 -2.88 22.63
C TYR A 377 4.62 -2.57 23.78
N LYS A 378 3.37 -2.27 23.45
CA LYS A 378 2.32 -1.97 24.42
C LYS A 378 0.99 -2.58 23.97
N ALA A 379 0.75 -3.82 24.37
CA ALA A 379 -0.50 -4.51 24.14
C ALA A 379 -0.98 -5.22 25.43
N PRO A 380 -2.32 -5.40 25.61
CA PRO A 380 -2.88 -6.00 26.81
C PRO A 380 -2.62 -7.50 26.92
N ALA A 381 -2.36 -8.15 25.80
CA ALA A 381 -2.00 -9.57 25.71
C ALA A 381 -1.39 -9.85 24.34
N GLY A 382 -0.83 -11.02 24.17
CA GLY A 382 -0.17 -11.44 22.94
C GLY A 382 1.33 -11.67 23.17
N GLN A 383 2.09 -11.68 22.10
CA GLN A 383 3.53 -11.90 22.16
C GLN A 383 4.22 -11.15 21.03
N LEU A 384 5.34 -10.52 21.34
CA LEU A 384 6.29 -10.00 20.38
C LEU A 384 7.53 -10.88 20.32
N ASN A 385 7.98 -11.19 19.10
CA ASN A 385 9.26 -11.85 18.85
C ASN A 385 10.21 -10.84 18.17
N ALA A 386 11.30 -10.49 18.83
CA ALA A 386 12.28 -9.54 18.35
C ALA A 386 13.68 -10.17 18.37
N HIS A 387 14.22 -10.53 17.20
CA HIS A 387 15.46 -11.28 17.10
C HIS A 387 16.41 -10.74 16.02
N LEU A 388 17.70 -10.95 16.22
CA LEU A 388 18.74 -10.59 15.26
C LEU A 388 18.75 -9.10 14.88
N ASN A 389 18.13 -8.24 15.68
CA ASN A 389 18.17 -6.79 15.46
C ASN A 389 19.50 -6.22 15.98
N SER A 390 19.96 -5.14 15.35
CA SER A 390 21.04 -4.31 15.84
C SER A 390 20.45 -3.04 16.46
N PHE A 391 20.38 -3.02 17.77
CA PHE A 391 19.95 -1.88 18.54
C PHE A 391 21.09 -0.87 18.68
N ASP A 392 20.76 0.42 18.72
CA ASP A 392 21.65 1.51 19.00
C ASP A 392 21.64 1.85 20.51
N GLU A 393 22.39 2.88 20.92
CA GLU A 393 22.35 3.37 22.30
C GLU A 393 20.92 3.83 22.65
N GLY A 394 20.53 3.76 23.93
CA GLY A 394 19.18 4.12 24.37
C GLY A 394 18.38 2.92 24.87
N VAL A 395 17.16 2.78 24.41
CA VAL A 395 16.27 1.66 24.80
C VAL A 395 16.02 0.76 23.60
N GLY A 396 16.76 -0.34 23.52
CA GLY A 396 16.60 -1.30 22.44
C GLY A 396 15.21 -1.95 22.43
N VAL A 397 14.69 -2.35 23.60
CA VAL A 397 13.31 -2.88 23.70
C VAL A 397 12.63 -2.34 24.96
N ALA A 398 11.47 -1.70 24.79
CA ALA A 398 10.58 -1.31 25.89
C ALA A 398 9.29 -2.14 25.85
N ASN A 399 9.08 -3.02 26.83
CA ASN A 399 7.78 -3.68 27.04
C ASN A 399 6.94 -2.86 28.02
N LEU A 400 6.05 -2.05 27.49
CA LEU A 400 5.09 -1.23 28.25
C LEU A 400 3.71 -1.94 28.39
N GLY A 401 3.57 -3.10 27.78
CA GLY A 401 2.37 -3.93 27.81
C GLY A 401 2.43 -5.04 28.86
N VAL A 402 1.57 -6.03 28.73
CA VAL A 402 1.44 -7.16 29.64
C VAL A 402 1.93 -8.47 29.03
N GLY A 403 1.90 -8.59 27.69
CA GLY A 403 2.35 -9.78 26.98
C GLY A 403 3.86 -9.99 27.08
N PRO A 404 4.33 -11.23 26.96
CA PRO A 404 5.76 -11.52 26.93
C PRO A 404 6.41 -10.97 25.64
N VAL A 405 7.65 -10.56 25.78
CA VAL A 405 8.52 -10.16 24.65
C VAL A 405 9.75 -11.06 24.65
N ASP A 406 9.91 -11.84 23.60
CA ASP A 406 11.15 -12.57 23.36
C ASP A 406 12.09 -11.70 22.54
N ALA A 407 13.08 -11.14 23.22
CA ALA A 407 14.11 -10.29 22.65
C ALA A 407 15.49 -10.95 22.70
N THR A 408 15.51 -12.29 22.59
CA THR A 408 16.77 -13.05 22.52
C THR A 408 17.48 -12.85 21.20
N SER A 409 18.78 -13.14 21.17
CA SER A 409 19.60 -13.10 19.96
C SER A 409 19.66 -11.73 19.25
N ASN A 410 19.56 -10.62 19.98
CA ASN A 410 19.80 -9.27 19.46
C ASN A 410 21.20 -8.76 19.84
N TRP A 411 21.72 -7.86 19.04
CA TRP A 411 22.86 -7.04 19.37
C TRP A 411 22.38 -5.79 20.12
N TRP A 412 22.98 -5.53 21.29
CA TRP A 412 22.58 -4.45 22.19
C TRP A 412 23.63 -3.33 22.25
N ASP A 413 24.28 -3.09 21.15
CA ASP A 413 25.43 -2.18 21.01
C ASP A 413 26.61 -2.51 21.96
N CYS A 414 26.56 -3.66 22.61
CA CYS A 414 27.59 -4.15 23.53
C CYS A 414 27.72 -5.67 23.52
N GLN A 415 28.94 -6.15 23.69
CA GLN A 415 29.20 -7.60 23.87
C GLN A 415 28.61 -8.17 25.16
N THR A 416 28.32 -7.32 26.13
CA THR A 416 27.80 -7.70 27.45
C THR A 416 26.28 -7.82 27.52
N GLY A 417 25.59 -7.58 26.41
CA GLY A 417 24.14 -7.58 26.32
C GLY A 417 23.50 -6.31 26.85
N PRO A 418 22.17 -6.30 27.09
CA PRO A 418 21.44 -5.11 27.49
C PRO A 418 21.95 -4.59 28.84
N ALA A 419 22.31 -3.30 28.89
CA ALA A 419 22.81 -2.67 30.11
C ALA A 419 22.51 -1.16 30.08
N ALA A 420 22.60 -0.50 31.24
CA ALA A 420 22.59 0.95 31.29
C ALA A 420 23.97 1.52 30.90
N GLY A 421 24.00 2.70 30.32
CA GLY A 421 25.22 3.41 29.93
C GLY A 421 25.35 3.48 28.42
N ASN A 422 26.47 2.98 27.88
CA ASN A 422 26.74 3.03 26.42
C ASN A 422 26.22 1.82 25.65
N CYS A 423 25.37 1.01 26.24
CA CYS A 423 24.72 -0.13 25.58
C CYS A 423 23.23 0.16 25.47
N ALA A 424 22.57 -0.41 24.49
CA ALA A 424 21.13 -0.43 24.46
C ALA A 424 20.56 -1.11 25.70
N SER A 425 19.50 -0.60 26.27
CA SER A 425 18.87 -1.11 27.47
C SER A 425 17.57 -1.86 27.17
N ALA A 426 17.15 -2.71 28.10
CA ALA A 426 15.88 -3.41 28.08
C ALA A 426 15.00 -2.87 29.21
N GLN A 427 13.77 -2.45 28.91
CA GLN A 427 12.85 -1.86 29.88
C GLN A 427 11.53 -2.63 29.96
N GLY A 428 10.94 -2.70 31.17
CA GLY A 428 9.64 -3.30 31.42
C GLY A 428 9.73 -4.74 31.94
N SER A 429 8.57 -5.38 32.07
CA SER A 429 8.44 -6.75 32.58
C SER A 429 8.17 -7.76 31.47
N GLY A 430 8.44 -9.03 31.72
CA GLY A 430 8.17 -10.09 30.75
C GLY A 430 9.08 -10.09 29.52
N LEU A 431 10.25 -9.44 29.62
CA LEU A 431 11.28 -9.45 28.60
C LEU A 431 12.25 -10.61 28.82
N VAL A 432 12.53 -11.37 27.76
CA VAL A 432 13.60 -12.38 27.73
C VAL A 432 14.67 -11.88 26.75
N THR A 433 15.89 -11.60 27.25
CA THR A 433 16.97 -11.00 26.44
C THR A 433 18.15 -11.95 26.24
N THR A 434 18.18 -13.07 26.94
CA THR A 434 19.31 -14.01 26.92
C THR A 434 18.93 -15.28 26.16
N PRO A 435 19.80 -15.79 25.26
CA PRO A 435 21.12 -15.25 24.87
C PRO A 435 21.03 -13.99 24.00
N TRP A 436 22.10 -13.22 23.93
CA TRP A 436 22.25 -12.07 23.02
C TRP A 436 23.43 -12.27 22.06
N LEU A 437 23.52 -11.45 21.01
CA LEU A 437 24.65 -11.45 20.10
C LEU A 437 25.85 -10.73 20.73
N THR A 438 27.05 -11.17 20.41
CA THR A 438 28.32 -10.55 20.86
C THR A 438 28.95 -9.65 19.78
N ALA A 439 28.30 -9.52 18.64
CA ALA A 439 28.62 -8.60 17.54
C ALA A 439 27.33 -8.22 16.81
N PRO A 440 27.29 -7.08 16.11
CA PRO A 440 26.15 -6.69 15.29
C PRO A 440 25.79 -7.79 14.28
N TYR A 441 24.49 -7.97 14.03
CA TYR A 441 24.03 -8.76 12.90
C TYR A 441 24.49 -8.06 11.61
N THR A 442 25.19 -8.78 10.75
CA THR A 442 25.60 -8.26 9.45
C THR A 442 24.84 -9.01 8.35
N ALA A 443 24.40 -8.29 7.33
CA ALA A 443 23.66 -8.86 6.20
C ALA A 443 24.45 -9.95 5.44
N ALA A 444 25.77 -10.10 5.69
CA ALA A 444 26.57 -11.22 5.17
C ALA A 444 26.12 -12.59 5.69
N ASP A 445 25.36 -12.61 6.82
CA ASP A 445 24.78 -13.84 7.36
C ASP A 445 23.43 -14.20 6.68
N ALA A 446 22.98 -13.39 5.72
CA ALA A 446 21.69 -13.58 5.05
C ALA A 446 21.73 -14.60 3.91
N ASP A 447 22.91 -15.04 3.47
CA ASP A 447 23.05 -16.04 2.39
C ASP A 447 22.84 -17.50 2.83
N ASP A 448 22.51 -17.72 4.12
CA ASP A 448 22.31 -19.06 4.70
C ASP A 448 20.83 -19.44 4.95
N PHE A 449 19.84 -18.74 4.29
CA PHE A 449 18.43 -19.12 4.43
C PHE A 449 17.73 -19.28 3.08
#